data_f7287d5be435e167383fb46fe84a0315
#
_entry.id   f7287d5be435e167383fb46fe84a0315
#
_cell.length_a   1.000
_cell.length_b   1.000
_cell.length_c   1.000
_cell.angle_alpha   90.00
_cell.angle_beta   90.00
_cell.angle_gamma   90.00
#
_symmetry.space_group_name_H-M   'P 1'
#
loop_
_entity.id
_entity.type
_entity.pdbx_description
1 polymer ?
#
loop_
_entity_poly.entity_id
_entity_poly.type
_entity_poly.pdbx_seq_one_letter_code
_entity_poly.pdbx_strand_id
1 'polypeptide(L)'
;MATVSQQIAQWLVQQGVEQVFTVTGGGAMFLNQALGGHEQLRCTFMHHEQACAMAAEGYARITGKPAVVMLTTGPGSINALNGVHGAFTDSIPMIVLSGQIKRETCVSFQDVPGLRQLGDQEGPTIAMASPVCKYAQIVRSEQDVEVMLPKAFAEAVGGRPGPVWLDIPLDIQQSKAPLDIPAPSLVQPPRAEGLRAACRDIVGKLLQSHRPVVLGGTGVRLSRTEQRLLALVERYGIPLATAWTHDLIASDHPLFAGRPGTIGTRAGNFCLQAADFVLVLGSRLNVRQTSYNWQAFAKHAWVAQVDIDAAELNKPTVRPDFGVAADLADFLDVFEQELAKATVQSFAPWVQWCQHIGRTYPAAAEHTQKADGPLNPYLMVQRIFAQMRADDIVVCGNASACILPFQIGALQKGQRLFSNSGSASMGYDLPAAIGAATAAKAEGARRVICFAGDGSLQMNIQELQTLKTLGVNVIVIVLNNRGYLSIWQTHENFFGRVIGATPESGVDFPDFTAVASAYGLRAESIATQGDLARLDTLLESDGPMLIDLHVDPRQEFVPRIKSRVDANGAFVTPELDDMHPFLEPETMARIRAEAAALRAVPITDTTGD
;
A
#
# COMPACT_ATOMS: atom_id res chain seq x y z
N MET A 1 19.89 -38.39 5.95
CA MET A 1 19.26 -37.64 4.83
C MET A 1 18.42 -36.54 5.42
N ALA A 2 18.41 -35.38 4.79
CA ALA A 2 17.58 -34.25 5.17
C ALA A 2 16.09 -34.57 4.92
N THR A 3 15.21 -34.03 5.78
CA THR A 3 13.77 -34.14 5.54
C THR A 3 13.33 -33.23 4.38
N VAL A 4 12.15 -33.48 3.81
CA VAL A 4 11.55 -32.60 2.79
C VAL A 4 11.47 -31.17 3.29
N SER A 5 11.06 -30.94 4.56
CA SER A 5 11.04 -29.62 5.17
C SER A 5 12.42 -28.94 5.20
N GLN A 6 13.49 -29.66 5.49
CA GLN A 6 14.86 -29.13 5.48
C GLN A 6 15.32 -28.81 4.04
N GLN A 7 14.95 -29.63 3.07
CA GLN A 7 15.25 -29.36 1.65
C GLN A 7 14.51 -28.12 1.14
N ILE A 8 13.24 -27.92 1.54
CA ILE A 8 12.47 -26.70 1.27
C ILE A 8 13.16 -25.48 1.88
N ALA A 9 13.57 -25.53 3.15
CA ALA A 9 14.25 -24.42 3.81
C ALA A 9 15.56 -24.04 3.09
N GLN A 10 16.38 -25.01 2.76
CA GLN A 10 17.63 -24.81 2.02
C GLN A 10 17.39 -24.20 0.64
N TRP A 11 16.36 -24.67 -0.08
CA TRP A 11 16.01 -24.13 -1.40
C TRP A 11 15.53 -22.68 -1.32
N LEU A 12 14.67 -22.34 -0.34
CA LEU A 12 14.21 -20.96 -0.13
C LEU A 12 15.36 -19.99 0.11
N VAL A 13 16.35 -20.39 0.91
CA VAL A 13 17.57 -19.61 1.13
C VAL A 13 18.35 -19.41 -0.17
N GLN A 14 18.49 -20.44 -1.00
CA GLN A 14 19.14 -20.33 -2.31
C GLN A 14 18.41 -19.35 -3.25
N GLN A 15 17.09 -19.16 -3.06
CA GLN A 15 16.32 -18.17 -3.82
C GLN A 15 16.36 -16.76 -3.18
N GLY A 16 17.16 -16.55 -2.14
CA GLY A 16 17.33 -15.25 -1.49
C GLY A 16 16.21 -14.87 -0.52
N VAL A 17 15.41 -15.85 -0.06
CA VAL A 17 14.48 -15.66 1.06
C VAL A 17 15.28 -15.56 2.35
N GLU A 18 15.01 -14.53 3.15
CA GLU A 18 15.74 -14.24 4.39
C GLU A 18 14.82 -14.20 5.62
N GLN A 19 13.50 -14.02 5.41
CA GLN A 19 12.56 -13.75 6.50
C GLN A 19 11.37 -14.69 6.49
N VAL A 20 11.00 -15.18 7.66
CA VAL A 20 9.80 -15.99 7.94
C VAL A 20 9.00 -15.33 9.06
N PHE A 21 7.70 -15.20 8.87
CA PHE A 21 6.76 -14.80 9.93
C PHE A 21 5.84 -16.00 10.24
N THR A 22 5.66 -16.31 11.52
CA THR A 22 4.99 -17.56 11.89
C THR A 22 4.33 -17.51 13.26
N VAL A 23 3.26 -18.29 13.39
CA VAL A 23 2.79 -18.88 14.65
C VAL A 23 2.99 -20.38 14.53
N THR A 24 3.75 -20.96 15.45
CA THR A 24 4.07 -22.40 15.43
C THR A 24 2.86 -23.26 15.79
N GLY A 25 2.80 -24.47 15.21
CA GLY A 25 1.73 -25.44 15.53
C GLY A 25 2.05 -26.85 15.08
N GLY A 26 1.33 -27.82 15.64
CA GLY A 26 1.59 -29.25 15.47
C GLY A 26 1.52 -29.73 14.01
N GLY A 27 0.58 -29.22 13.21
CA GLY A 27 0.45 -29.60 11.81
C GLY A 27 1.59 -29.12 10.90
N ALA A 28 2.42 -28.18 11.37
CA ALA A 28 3.60 -27.67 10.66
C ALA A 28 4.91 -27.97 11.41
N MET A 29 4.93 -28.93 12.32
CA MET A 29 6.06 -29.08 13.26
C MET A 29 7.41 -29.34 12.57
N PHE A 30 7.45 -30.04 11.45
CA PHE A 30 8.70 -30.27 10.71
C PHE A 30 9.11 -29.04 9.90
N LEU A 31 8.15 -28.29 9.35
CA LEU A 31 8.42 -26.98 8.74
C LEU A 31 8.92 -25.98 9.79
N ASN A 32 8.26 -25.91 10.95
CA ASN A 32 8.68 -25.06 12.07
C ASN A 32 10.14 -25.32 12.44
N GLN A 33 10.51 -26.61 12.58
CA GLN A 33 11.86 -27.01 12.96
C GLN A 33 12.88 -26.74 11.87
N ALA A 34 12.50 -26.95 10.60
CA ALA A 34 13.39 -26.76 9.46
C ALA A 34 13.65 -25.29 9.15
N LEU A 35 12.60 -24.45 9.08
CA LEU A 35 12.75 -23.03 8.78
C LEU A 35 13.27 -22.27 10.03
N GLY A 36 12.71 -22.56 11.21
CA GLY A 36 13.10 -21.89 12.45
C GLY A 36 14.51 -22.23 12.94
N GLY A 37 15.03 -23.39 12.57
CA GLY A 37 16.39 -23.84 12.89
C GLY A 37 17.44 -23.56 11.82
N HIS A 38 17.07 -22.95 10.70
CA HIS A 38 18.03 -22.67 9.62
C HIS A 38 18.80 -21.36 9.86
N GLU A 39 20.12 -21.42 9.91
CA GLU A 39 21.00 -20.30 10.31
C GLU A 39 20.83 -19.03 9.46
N GLN A 40 20.44 -19.17 8.18
CA GLN A 40 20.28 -18.06 7.24
C GLN A 40 18.84 -17.54 7.13
N LEU A 41 17.87 -18.15 7.84
CA LEU A 41 16.50 -17.68 7.90
C LEU A 41 16.23 -17.00 9.25
N ARG A 42 15.78 -15.77 9.19
CA ARG A 42 15.31 -15.05 10.38
C ARG A 42 13.83 -15.34 10.56
N CYS A 43 13.47 -16.00 11.68
CA CYS A 43 12.08 -16.25 12.03
C CYS A 43 11.58 -15.24 13.06
N THR A 44 10.48 -14.57 12.73
CA THR A 44 9.72 -13.75 13.65
C THR A 44 8.50 -14.53 14.11
N PHE A 45 8.46 -14.87 15.40
CA PHE A 45 7.34 -15.57 16.03
C PHE A 45 6.33 -14.52 16.50
N MET A 46 5.14 -14.58 15.94
CA MET A 46 4.04 -13.65 16.21
C MET A 46 2.94 -14.32 17.02
N HIS A 47 1.91 -13.58 17.39
CA HIS A 47 0.82 -14.06 18.24
C HIS A 47 -0.51 -14.27 17.50
N HIS A 48 -0.55 -13.92 16.20
CA HIS A 48 -1.70 -14.17 15.34
C HIS A 48 -1.27 -14.36 13.88
N GLU A 49 -1.87 -15.30 13.18
CA GLU A 49 -1.49 -15.66 11.81
C GLU A 49 -1.87 -14.56 10.79
N GLN A 50 -2.95 -13.82 11.04
CA GLN A 50 -3.28 -12.61 10.29
C GLN A 50 -2.12 -11.60 10.35
N ALA A 51 -1.57 -11.41 11.54
CA ALA A 51 -0.45 -10.52 11.76
C ALA A 51 0.82 -11.00 11.02
N CYS A 52 1.05 -12.33 10.93
CA CYS A 52 2.16 -12.88 10.15
C CYS A 52 2.08 -12.46 8.67
N ALA A 53 0.90 -12.58 8.06
CA ALA A 53 0.70 -12.20 6.66
C ALA A 53 0.83 -10.68 6.45
N MET A 54 0.29 -9.87 7.36
CA MET A 54 0.43 -8.40 7.30
C MET A 54 1.88 -7.94 7.52
N ALA A 55 2.63 -8.61 8.39
CA ALA A 55 4.06 -8.33 8.58
C ALA A 55 4.89 -8.73 7.35
N ALA A 56 4.58 -9.86 6.72
CA ALA A 56 5.21 -10.27 5.47
C ALA A 56 4.96 -9.26 4.34
N GLU A 57 3.76 -8.68 4.28
CA GLU A 57 3.42 -7.59 3.37
C GLU A 57 4.28 -6.35 3.65
N GLY A 58 4.36 -5.90 4.91
CA GLY A 58 5.19 -4.75 5.30
C GLY A 58 6.68 -4.96 4.98
N TYR A 59 7.20 -6.15 5.21
CA TYR A 59 8.56 -6.55 4.84
C TYR A 59 8.79 -6.44 3.32
N ALA A 60 7.88 -7.02 2.53
CA ALA A 60 8.02 -7.05 1.07
C ALA A 60 7.93 -5.64 0.45
N ARG A 61 7.13 -4.73 1.03
CA ARG A 61 7.04 -3.33 0.58
C ARG A 61 8.35 -2.56 0.76
N ILE A 62 9.19 -2.93 1.71
CA ILE A 62 10.51 -2.31 1.93
C ILE A 62 11.57 -2.99 1.07
N THR A 63 11.67 -4.31 1.13
CA THR A 63 12.75 -5.06 0.48
C THR A 63 12.52 -5.34 -1.01
N GLY A 64 11.25 -5.31 -1.47
CA GLY A 64 10.88 -5.81 -2.80
C GLY A 64 11.05 -7.33 -2.96
N LYS A 65 11.31 -8.07 -1.87
CA LYS A 65 11.49 -9.53 -1.84
C LYS A 65 10.29 -10.17 -1.12
N PRO A 66 9.86 -11.39 -1.50
CA PRO A 66 8.87 -12.12 -0.74
C PRO A 66 9.41 -12.53 0.63
N ALA A 67 8.57 -12.47 1.67
CA ALA A 67 8.78 -13.20 2.92
C ALA A 67 7.96 -14.49 2.89
N VAL A 68 8.35 -15.46 3.72
CA VAL A 68 7.56 -16.67 3.97
C VAL A 68 6.61 -16.41 5.15
N VAL A 69 5.35 -16.78 4.97
CA VAL A 69 4.36 -16.92 6.04
C VAL A 69 4.17 -18.41 6.28
N MET A 70 4.65 -18.89 7.43
CA MET A 70 4.55 -20.30 7.79
C MET A 70 3.45 -20.50 8.82
N LEU A 71 2.51 -21.39 8.52
CA LEU A 71 1.26 -21.56 9.26
C LEU A 71 1.05 -23.03 9.62
N THR A 72 0.25 -23.26 10.65
CA THR A 72 -0.21 -24.61 10.97
C THR A 72 -1.51 -24.97 10.25
N THR A 73 -2.01 -26.15 10.50
CA THR A 73 -3.24 -26.71 9.91
C THR A 73 -4.50 -25.93 10.28
N GLY A 74 -5.47 -25.93 9.40
CA GLY A 74 -6.86 -25.51 9.64
C GLY A 74 -7.02 -24.09 10.16
N PRO A 75 -7.42 -23.87 11.44
CA PRO A 75 -7.70 -22.53 11.96
C PRO A 75 -6.52 -21.57 11.85
N GLY A 76 -5.27 -22.04 12.04
CA GLY A 76 -4.09 -21.21 11.86
C GLY A 76 -3.92 -20.72 10.42
N SER A 77 -4.18 -21.58 9.44
CA SER A 77 -4.18 -21.21 8.04
C SER A 77 -5.32 -20.23 7.70
N ILE A 78 -6.53 -20.50 8.19
CA ILE A 78 -7.72 -19.69 7.91
C ILE A 78 -7.56 -18.26 8.46
N ASN A 79 -6.96 -18.10 9.62
CA ASN A 79 -6.71 -16.80 10.24
C ASN A 79 -5.86 -15.86 9.35
N ALA A 80 -4.95 -16.39 8.54
CA ALA A 80 -4.07 -15.58 7.70
C ALA A 80 -4.77 -14.97 6.47
N LEU A 81 -5.93 -15.46 6.07
CA LEU A 81 -6.59 -15.09 4.80
C LEU A 81 -6.81 -13.59 4.64
N ASN A 82 -7.11 -12.85 5.69
CA ASN A 82 -7.28 -11.40 5.60
C ASN A 82 -5.97 -10.70 5.18
N GLY A 83 -4.84 -11.06 5.76
CA GLY A 83 -3.55 -10.49 5.37
C GLY A 83 -3.11 -10.91 3.97
N VAL A 84 -3.38 -12.17 3.59
CA VAL A 84 -3.11 -12.69 2.23
C VAL A 84 -3.96 -11.95 1.19
N HIS A 85 -5.25 -11.69 1.47
CA HIS A 85 -6.11 -10.87 0.61
C HIS A 85 -5.56 -9.45 0.43
N GLY A 86 -5.02 -8.83 1.48
CA GLY A 86 -4.35 -7.52 1.39
C GLY A 86 -3.18 -7.55 0.40
N ALA A 87 -2.29 -8.52 0.53
CA ALA A 87 -1.17 -8.71 -0.39
C ALA A 87 -1.61 -8.98 -1.83
N PHE A 88 -2.68 -9.76 -2.03
CA PHE A 88 -3.24 -10.03 -3.36
C PHE A 88 -3.78 -8.77 -4.03
N THR A 89 -4.57 -7.97 -3.31
CA THR A 89 -5.17 -6.74 -3.87
C THR A 89 -4.14 -5.67 -4.21
N ASP A 90 -3.05 -5.58 -3.44
CA ASP A 90 -1.99 -4.59 -3.63
C ASP A 90 -0.78 -5.14 -4.40
N SER A 91 -0.88 -6.39 -4.91
CA SER A 91 0.15 -7.03 -5.75
C SER A 91 1.49 -7.20 -5.03
N ILE A 92 1.48 -7.60 -3.77
CA ILE A 92 2.67 -7.79 -2.94
C ILE A 92 3.09 -9.26 -2.93
N PRO A 93 4.35 -9.60 -3.27
CA PRO A 93 4.82 -10.96 -3.30
C PRO A 93 4.87 -11.56 -1.89
N MET A 94 4.31 -12.76 -1.73
CA MET A 94 4.28 -13.48 -0.47
C MET A 94 4.25 -15.00 -0.73
N ILE A 95 4.99 -15.77 0.06
CA ILE A 95 5.00 -17.23 -0.02
C ILE A 95 4.38 -17.78 1.26
N VAL A 96 3.20 -18.39 1.15
CA VAL A 96 2.53 -19.03 2.28
C VAL A 96 2.81 -20.53 2.22
N LEU A 97 3.37 -21.06 3.30
CA LEU A 97 3.56 -22.50 3.53
C LEU A 97 2.73 -22.89 4.74
N SER A 98 1.68 -23.68 4.55
CA SER A 98 0.91 -24.25 5.64
C SER A 98 1.18 -25.73 5.84
N GLY A 99 1.15 -26.15 7.08
CA GLY A 99 1.12 -27.56 7.39
C GLY A 99 -0.30 -28.10 7.28
N GLN A 100 -0.41 -29.38 6.93
CA GLN A 100 -1.66 -30.13 6.91
C GLN A 100 -1.47 -31.44 7.69
N ILE A 101 -2.56 -32.02 8.13
CA ILE A 101 -2.54 -33.35 8.75
C ILE A 101 -2.05 -34.40 7.75
N LYS A 102 -1.75 -35.62 8.23
CA LYS A 102 -1.28 -36.72 7.36
C LYS A 102 -2.31 -37.04 6.28
N ARG A 103 -1.82 -37.39 5.07
CA ARG A 103 -2.65 -37.74 3.91
C ARG A 103 -3.71 -38.79 4.22
N GLU A 104 -3.37 -39.82 5.01
CA GLU A 104 -4.29 -40.93 5.36
C GLU A 104 -5.52 -40.48 6.15
N THR A 105 -5.44 -39.35 6.85
CA THR A 105 -6.51 -38.81 7.70
C THR A 105 -7.05 -37.47 7.21
N CYS A 106 -6.67 -37.02 6.04
CA CYS A 106 -7.11 -35.76 5.45
C CYS A 106 -8.21 -36.00 4.40
N VAL A 107 -9.34 -35.30 4.52
CA VAL A 107 -10.49 -35.40 3.59
C VAL A 107 -10.05 -35.16 2.14
N SER A 108 -9.13 -34.24 1.90
CA SER A 108 -8.63 -33.91 0.54
C SER A 108 -7.94 -35.08 -0.18
N PHE A 109 -7.66 -36.17 0.53
CA PHE A 109 -7.05 -37.40 0.01
C PHE A 109 -8.01 -38.60 0.04
N GLN A 110 -9.26 -38.40 0.44
CA GLN A 110 -10.28 -39.45 0.51
C GLN A 110 -11.35 -39.23 -0.56
N ASP A 111 -11.91 -40.32 -1.06
CA ASP A 111 -13.04 -40.30 -2.00
C ASP A 111 -14.35 -40.56 -1.21
N VAL A 112 -14.73 -39.59 -0.33
CA VAL A 112 -15.97 -39.65 0.44
C VAL A 112 -16.70 -38.32 0.27
N PRO A 113 -17.62 -38.23 -0.71
CA PRO A 113 -18.37 -37.02 -0.97
C PRO A 113 -19.16 -36.52 0.26
N GLY A 114 -19.05 -35.23 0.55
CA GLY A 114 -19.80 -34.59 1.64
C GLY A 114 -19.20 -34.77 3.05
N LEU A 115 -18.10 -35.49 3.19
CA LEU A 115 -17.38 -35.57 4.45
C LEU A 115 -16.76 -34.20 4.78
N ARG A 116 -17.12 -33.63 5.97
CA ARG A 116 -16.65 -32.31 6.36
C ARG A 116 -15.25 -32.30 6.94
N GLN A 117 -14.91 -33.32 7.73
CA GLN A 117 -13.65 -33.46 8.44
C GLN A 117 -13.39 -34.94 8.74
N LEU A 118 -12.17 -35.39 8.63
CA LEU A 118 -11.72 -36.74 8.98
C LEU A 118 -10.68 -36.68 10.11
N GLY A 119 -9.63 -35.93 9.89
CA GLY A 119 -8.58 -35.73 10.90
C GLY A 119 -8.81 -34.48 11.75
N ASP A 120 -8.04 -34.41 12.83
CA ASP A 120 -8.17 -33.34 13.81
C ASP A 120 -7.65 -32.00 13.21
N GLN A 121 -8.43 -30.94 13.39
CA GLN A 121 -8.09 -29.56 12.98
C GLN A 121 -7.88 -29.35 11.48
N GLU A 122 -8.14 -30.32 10.62
CA GLU A 122 -8.05 -30.09 9.17
C GLU A 122 -9.08 -29.06 8.67
N GLY A 123 -8.72 -28.33 7.63
CA GLY A 123 -9.61 -27.38 6.97
C GLY A 123 -9.36 -27.36 5.45
N PRO A 124 -10.35 -26.92 4.66
CA PRO A 124 -10.24 -26.83 3.20
C PRO A 124 -9.42 -25.60 2.79
N THR A 125 -8.22 -25.45 3.33
CA THR A 125 -7.37 -24.26 3.25
C THR A 125 -7.16 -23.79 1.80
N ILE A 126 -6.81 -24.72 0.91
CA ILE A 126 -6.54 -24.37 -0.50
C ILE A 126 -7.80 -23.90 -1.21
N ALA A 127 -8.95 -24.51 -0.95
CA ALA A 127 -10.22 -24.07 -1.55
C ALA A 127 -10.60 -22.64 -1.09
N MET A 128 -10.27 -22.28 0.16
CA MET A 128 -10.50 -20.94 0.71
C MET A 128 -9.47 -19.92 0.22
N ALA A 129 -8.21 -20.31 0.05
CA ALA A 129 -7.10 -19.43 -0.34
C ALA A 129 -7.04 -19.17 -1.86
N SER A 130 -7.50 -20.11 -2.69
CA SER A 130 -7.35 -20.05 -4.15
C SER A 130 -7.85 -18.74 -4.78
N PRO A 131 -8.99 -18.13 -4.37
CA PRO A 131 -9.47 -16.87 -4.96
C PRO A 131 -8.59 -15.64 -4.65
N VAL A 132 -7.73 -15.73 -3.63
CA VAL A 132 -6.86 -14.63 -3.15
C VAL A 132 -5.37 -14.97 -3.28
N CYS A 133 -5.03 -15.96 -4.12
CA CYS A 133 -3.66 -16.33 -4.43
C CYS A 133 -3.47 -16.47 -5.95
N LYS A 134 -2.28 -16.18 -6.42
CA LYS A 134 -1.89 -16.45 -7.82
C LYS A 134 -1.72 -17.94 -8.10
N TYR A 135 -1.27 -18.66 -7.09
CA TYR A 135 -1.09 -20.12 -7.13
C TYR A 135 -1.35 -20.69 -5.73
N ALA A 136 -2.25 -21.65 -5.63
CA ALA A 136 -2.56 -22.32 -4.37
C ALA A 136 -2.79 -23.80 -4.60
N GLN A 137 -1.99 -24.67 -3.95
CA GLN A 137 -2.04 -26.11 -4.15
C GLN A 137 -1.76 -26.87 -2.85
N ILE A 138 -2.37 -28.05 -2.72
CA ILE A 138 -1.98 -29.04 -1.73
C ILE A 138 -0.93 -29.99 -2.34
N VAL A 139 0.16 -30.21 -1.62
CA VAL A 139 1.23 -31.13 -2.02
C VAL A 139 0.74 -32.56 -1.79
N ARG A 140 0.69 -33.38 -2.83
CA ARG A 140 0.14 -34.74 -2.78
C ARG A 140 1.19 -35.83 -2.64
N SER A 141 2.41 -35.56 -3.11
CA SER A 141 3.57 -36.44 -3.00
C SER A 141 4.83 -35.61 -2.73
N GLU A 142 5.89 -36.27 -2.29
CA GLU A 142 7.19 -35.65 -2.10
C GLU A 142 7.73 -35.01 -3.39
N GLN A 143 7.53 -35.68 -4.53
CA GLN A 143 7.96 -35.23 -5.87
C GLN A 143 7.21 -33.99 -6.33
N ASP A 144 5.99 -33.76 -5.84
CA ASP A 144 5.24 -32.53 -6.17
C ASP A 144 5.99 -31.27 -5.71
N VAL A 145 6.80 -31.37 -4.65
CA VAL A 145 7.60 -30.25 -4.15
C VAL A 145 8.59 -29.74 -5.21
N GLU A 146 9.18 -30.66 -6.00
CA GLU A 146 10.15 -30.33 -7.06
C GLU A 146 9.52 -29.46 -8.18
N VAL A 147 8.21 -29.60 -8.38
CA VAL A 147 7.48 -28.85 -9.40
C VAL A 147 6.75 -27.65 -8.83
N MET A 148 6.06 -27.84 -7.68
CA MET A 148 5.17 -26.83 -7.11
C MET A 148 5.92 -25.68 -6.45
N LEU A 149 7.03 -25.96 -5.74
CA LEU A 149 7.76 -24.92 -5.01
C LEU A 149 8.44 -23.91 -5.95
N PRO A 150 9.18 -24.32 -7.00
CA PRO A 150 9.72 -23.40 -7.99
C PRO A 150 8.64 -22.60 -8.73
N LYS A 151 7.52 -23.27 -9.07
CA LYS A 151 6.39 -22.61 -9.72
C LYS A 151 5.75 -21.58 -8.80
N ALA A 152 5.48 -21.92 -7.53
CA ALA A 152 4.94 -21.00 -6.54
C ALA A 152 5.83 -19.77 -6.40
N PHE A 153 7.15 -19.94 -6.28
CA PHE A 153 8.08 -18.83 -6.20
C PHE A 153 8.04 -17.94 -7.46
N ALA A 154 8.09 -18.55 -8.64
CA ALA A 154 8.02 -17.83 -9.92
C ALA A 154 6.72 -17.02 -10.04
N GLU A 155 5.58 -17.61 -9.67
CA GLU A 155 4.28 -16.92 -9.64
C GLU A 155 4.24 -15.77 -8.62
N ALA A 156 4.86 -15.96 -7.44
CA ALA A 156 4.86 -14.91 -6.41
C ALA A 156 5.52 -13.61 -6.89
N VAL A 157 6.64 -13.74 -7.61
CA VAL A 157 7.48 -12.59 -7.98
C VAL A 157 7.35 -12.18 -9.45
N GLY A 158 6.81 -13.04 -10.31
CA GLY A 158 6.72 -12.83 -11.76
C GLY A 158 5.47 -12.07 -12.19
N GLY A 159 5.59 -11.34 -13.31
CA GLY A 159 4.48 -10.55 -13.86
C GLY A 159 3.94 -9.55 -12.85
N ARG A 160 2.61 -9.52 -12.66
CA ARG A 160 1.99 -8.82 -11.52
C ARG A 160 2.22 -9.66 -10.26
N PRO A 161 3.06 -9.22 -9.29
CA PRO A 161 3.36 -10.02 -8.10
C PRO A 161 2.13 -10.31 -7.24
N GLY A 162 2.24 -11.28 -6.34
CA GLY A 162 1.16 -11.58 -5.41
C GLY A 162 1.42 -12.81 -4.54
N PRO A 163 0.52 -13.13 -3.60
CA PRO A 163 0.67 -14.27 -2.72
C PRO A 163 0.49 -15.59 -3.47
N VAL A 164 1.21 -16.60 -2.98
CA VAL A 164 1.09 -18.01 -3.35
C VAL A 164 0.96 -18.87 -2.11
N TRP A 165 0.37 -20.06 -2.24
CA TRP A 165 0.11 -20.94 -1.10
C TRP A 165 0.38 -22.40 -1.42
N LEU A 166 1.23 -23.05 -0.60
CA LEU A 166 1.42 -24.49 -0.62
C LEU A 166 1.02 -25.08 0.74
N ASP A 167 0.09 -26.04 0.72
CA ASP A 167 -0.38 -26.77 1.90
C ASP A 167 0.27 -28.14 1.92
N ILE A 168 1.10 -28.43 2.96
CA ILE A 168 2.04 -29.57 2.96
C ILE A 168 1.68 -30.55 4.06
N PRO A 169 1.19 -31.77 3.73
CA PRO A 169 0.88 -32.80 4.70
C PRO A 169 2.05 -33.21 5.59
N LEU A 170 1.77 -33.49 6.85
CA LEU A 170 2.75 -33.77 7.90
C LEU A 170 3.66 -34.97 7.56
N ASP A 171 3.13 -36.00 6.93
CA ASP A 171 3.88 -37.18 6.52
C ASP A 171 4.85 -36.84 5.36
N ILE A 172 4.50 -35.92 4.47
CA ILE A 172 5.41 -35.38 3.45
C ILE A 172 6.50 -34.52 4.11
N GLN A 173 6.14 -33.62 5.04
CA GLN A 173 7.09 -32.77 5.74
C GLN A 173 8.25 -33.57 6.37
N GLN A 174 7.92 -34.72 7.01
CA GLN A 174 8.91 -35.57 7.71
C GLN A 174 9.67 -36.52 6.78
N SER A 175 9.18 -36.77 5.58
CA SER A 175 9.79 -37.69 4.62
C SER A 175 11.26 -37.33 4.36
N LYS A 176 12.08 -38.36 4.18
CA LYS A 176 13.52 -38.23 3.85
C LYS A 176 13.80 -38.54 2.36
N ALA A 177 12.76 -38.48 1.52
CA ALA A 177 12.94 -38.62 0.09
C ALA A 177 13.93 -37.55 -0.42
N PRO A 178 14.94 -37.94 -1.18
CA PRO A 178 15.82 -36.96 -1.82
C PRO A 178 15.03 -36.23 -2.92
N LEU A 179 15.13 -34.92 -2.95
CA LEU A 179 14.47 -34.05 -3.95
C LEU A 179 15.52 -33.33 -4.78
N ASP A 180 15.27 -33.22 -6.06
CA ASP A 180 16.02 -32.37 -6.98
C ASP A 180 15.14 -31.15 -7.36
N ILE A 181 15.11 -30.15 -6.48
CA ILE A 181 14.28 -28.97 -6.64
C ILE A 181 14.99 -27.97 -7.54
N PRO A 182 14.54 -27.77 -8.80
CA PRO A 182 15.20 -26.86 -9.73
C PRO A 182 15.07 -25.40 -9.30
N ALA A 183 15.92 -24.53 -9.86
CA ALA A 183 15.73 -23.08 -9.76
C ALA A 183 14.38 -22.67 -10.40
N PRO A 184 13.74 -21.59 -9.89
CA PRO A 184 12.47 -21.15 -10.46
C PRO A 184 12.67 -20.60 -11.87
N SER A 185 11.79 -20.99 -12.79
CA SER A 185 11.76 -20.41 -14.13
C SER A 185 11.01 -19.08 -14.09
N LEU A 186 11.73 -17.99 -13.92
CA LEU A 186 11.17 -16.64 -13.99
C LEU A 186 10.89 -16.31 -15.45
N VAL A 187 9.68 -16.60 -15.91
CA VAL A 187 9.22 -16.18 -17.24
C VAL A 187 9.02 -14.68 -17.19
N GLN A 188 9.93 -13.93 -17.79
CA GLN A 188 9.66 -12.53 -18.10
C GLN A 188 8.52 -12.52 -19.14
N PRO A 189 7.47 -11.70 -18.93
CA PRO A 189 6.47 -11.54 -19.96
C PRO A 189 7.18 -11.13 -21.26
N PRO A 190 6.79 -11.70 -22.43
CA PRO A 190 7.40 -11.30 -23.67
C PRO A 190 7.23 -9.80 -23.84
N ARG A 191 8.29 -9.13 -24.30
CA ARG A 191 8.25 -7.71 -24.60
C ARG A 191 7.05 -7.46 -25.51
N ALA A 192 6.13 -6.57 -25.10
CA ALA A 192 4.86 -6.39 -25.80
C ALA A 192 5.10 -6.12 -27.29
N GLU A 193 4.47 -6.92 -28.14
CA GLU A 193 4.52 -6.73 -29.57
C GLU A 193 3.98 -5.33 -29.90
N GLY A 194 4.69 -4.55 -30.71
CA GLY A 194 4.31 -3.17 -31.03
C GLY A 194 4.64 -2.12 -29.96
N LEU A 195 5.34 -2.47 -28.86
CA LEU A 195 5.67 -1.53 -27.79
C LEU A 195 6.37 -0.25 -28.31
N ARG A 196 7.28 -0.37 -29.27
CA ARG A 196 7.95 0.78 -29.88
C ARG A 196 6.99 1.68 -30.65
N ALA A 197 6.01 1.11 -31.36
CA ALA A 197 4.98 1.88 -32.04
C ALA A 197 4.10 2.62 -31.03
N ALA A 198 3.66 1.92 -29.97
CA ALA A 198 2.88 2.50 -28.88
C ALA A 198 3.63 3.67 -28.21
N CYS A 199 4.93 3.49 -27.92
CA CYS A 199 5.74 4.58 -27.34
C CYS A 199 5.84 5.79 -28.29
N ARG A 200 5.98 5.58 -29.59
CA ARG A 200 5.97 6.69 -30.58
C ARG A 200 4.65 7.44 -30.61
N ASP A 201 3.53 6.72 -30.54
CA ASP A 201 2.20 7.34 -30.52
C ASP A 201 2.02 8.19 -29.26
N ILE A 202 2.43 7.66 -28.08
CA ILE A 202 2.39 8.41 -26.81
C ILE A 202 3.30 9.64 -26.88
N VAL A 203 4.53 9.51 -27.38
CA VAL A 203 5.45 10.64 -27.58
C VAL A 203 4.82 11.68 -28.51
N GLY A 204 4.22 11.24 -29.64
CA GLY A 204 3.54 12.13 -30.58
C GLY A 204 2.41 12.95 -29.93
N LYS A 205 1.67 12.35 -29.00
CA LYS A 205 0.62 13.05 -28.22
C LYS A 205 1.22 14.00 -27.18
N LEU A 206 2.27 13.57 -26.48
CA LEU A 206 2.99 14.43 -25.52
C LEU A 206 3.53 15.70 -26.21
N LEU A 207 4.09 15.59 -27.42
CA LEU A 207 4.61 16.74 -28.19
C LEU A 207 3.52 17.73 -28.60
N GLN A 208 2.26 17.32 -28.66
CA GLN A 208 1.11 18.17 -28.96
C GLN A 208 0.48 18.77 -27.71
N SER A 209 0.84 18.29 -26.52
CA SER A 209 0.25 18.72 -25.27
C SER A 209 0.86 20.03 -24.76
N HIS A 210 0.10 20.74 -23.95
CA HIS A 210 0.54 21.96 -23.27
C HIS A 210 0.60 21.80 -21.75
N ARG A 211 -0.14 20.84 -21.21
CA ARG A 211 -0.35 20.62 -19.78
C ARG A 211 -0.26 19.12 -19.45
N PRO A 212 0.90 18.49 -19.73
CA PRO A 212 1.06 17.07 -19.44
C PRO A 212 1.20 16.81 -17.95
N VAL A 213 0.68 15.65 -17.50
CA VAL A 213 0.88 15.11 -16.16
C VAL A 213 1.23 13.62 -16.26
N VAL A 214 2.23 13.19 -15.51
CA VAL A 214 2.46 11.76 -15.24
C VAL A 214 1.76 11.41 -13.92
N LEU A 215 0.99 10.32 -13.90
CA LEU A 215 0.36 9.77 -12.69
C LEU A 215 1.01 8.44 -12.33
N GLY A 216 1.91 8.45 -11.35
CA GLY A 216 2.62 7.26 -10.88
C GLY A 216 1.84 6.48 -9.82
N GLY A 217 1.73 5.15 -10.00
CA GLY A 217 1.12 4.23 -9.04
C GLY A 217 2.10 3.21 -8.46
N THR A 218 1.58 2.23 -7.73
CA THR A 218 2.37 1.19 -7.04
C THR A 218 3.23 0.36 -8.01
N GLY A 219 2.78 0.18 -9.25
CA GLY A 219 3.54 -0.54 -10.28
C GLY A 219 4.93 0.04 -10.55
N VAL A 220 5.12 1.35 -10.34
CA VAL A 220 6.45 2.00 -10.45
C VAL A 220 7.42 1.45 -9.41
N ARG A 221 6.97 1.22 -8.17
CA ARG A 221 7.79 0.58 -7.11
C ARG A 221 8.00 -0.91 -7.39
N LEU A 222 6.94 -1.60 -7.79
CA LEU A 222 7.01 -3.05 -8.04
C LEU A 222 7.96 -3.38 -9.20
N SER A 223 8.03 -2.53 -10.22
CA SER A 223 8.98 -2.64 -11.34
C SER A 223 10.37 -2.08 -11.05
N ARG A 224 10.60 -1.50 -9.85
CA ARG A 224 11.87 -0.85 -9.43
C ARG A 224 12.31 0.26 -10.40
N THR A 225 11.37 1.04 -10.92
CA THR A 225 11.61 2.09 -11.90
C THR A 225 11.46 3.51 -11.35
N GLU A 226 11.31 3.68 -10.03
CA GLU A 226 11.06 4.98 -9.40
C GLU A 226 12.14 6.02 -9.66
N GLN A 227 13.42 5.65 -9.56
CA GLN A 227 14.54 6.56 -9.80
C GLN A 227 14.60 6.96 -11.27
N ARG A 228 14.29 6.03 -12.15
CA ARG A 228 14.27 6.24 -13.58
C ARG A 228 13.13 7.15 -13.99
N LEU A 229 11.93 6.90 -13.45
CA LEU A 229 10.79 7.78 -13.68
C LEU A 229 11.07 9.21 -13.20
N LEU A 230 11.67 9.37 -12.02
CA LEU A 230 12.02 10.68 -11.51
C LEU A 230 12.99 11.41 -12.44
N ALA A 231 14.07 10.75 -12.86
CA ALA A 231 15.04 11.31 -13.80
C ALA A 231 14.41 11.69 -15.16
N LEU A 232 13.45 10.89 -15.64
CA LEU A 232 12.71 11.20 -16.88
C LEU A 232 11.87 12.47 -16.73
N VAL A 233 11.07 12.58 -15.67
CA VAL A 233 10.21 13.77 -15.48
C VAL A 233 11.04 15.02 -15.20
N GLU A 234 12.17 14.91 -14.48
CA GLU A 234 13.12 16.00 -14.28
C GLU A 234 13.73 16.49 -15.59
N ARG A 235 14.19 15.56 -16.44
CA ARG A 235 14.82 15.88 -17.72
C ARG A 235 13.89 16.65 -18.66
N TYR A 236 12.60 16.32 -18.66
CA TYR A 236 11.64 16.90 -19.60
C TYR A 236 10.69 17.92 -18.96
N GLY A 237 10.85 18.21 -17.67
CA GLY A 237 10.04 19.19 -16.94
C GLY A 237 8.55 18.82 -16.90
N ILE A 238 8.23 17.53 -16.72
CA ILE A 238 6.84 17.04 -16.70
C ILE A 238 6.37 16.88 -15.26
N PRO A 239 5.26 17.53 -14.83
CA PRO A 239 4.71 17.35 -13.50
C PRO A 239 4.33 15.89 -13.21
N LEU A 240 4.69 15.44 -11.99
CA LEU A 240 4.40 14.09 -11.48
C LEU A 240 3.39 14.16 -10.34
N ALA A 241 2.20 13.63 -10.57
CA ALA A 241 1.20 13.34 -9.56
C ALA A 241 1.38 11.89 -9.06
N THR A 242 1.02 11.64 -7.81
CA THR A 242 1.11 10.28 -7.25
C THR A 242 -0.27 9.77 -6.85
N ALA A 243 -0.52 8.48 -7.12
CA ALA A 243 -1.65 7.75 -6.55
C ALA A 243 -1.37 7.47 -5.04
N TRP A 244 -1.70 6.31 -4.53
CA TRP A 244 -1.38 5.93 -3.15
C TRP A 244 0.10 5.61 -2.89
N THR A 245 0.94 5.69 -3.90
CA THR A 245 2.40 5.54 -3.78
C THR A 245 3.04 6.92 -3.65
N HIS A 246 2.85 7.53 -2.52
CA HIS A 246 3.19 8.94 -2.25
C HIS A 246 4.69 9.22 -2.19
N ASP A 247 5.50 8.19 -2.02
CA ASP A 247 6.94 8.24 -1.84
C ASP A 247 7.75 8.14 -3.14
N LEU A 248 7.10 8.36 -4.31
CA LEU A 248 7.79 8.42 -5.61
C LEU A 248 8.54 9.73 -5.81
N ILE A 249 8.09 10.81 -5.19
CA ILE A 249 8.65 12.16 -5.33
C ILE A 249 8.48 12.90 -3.99
N ALA A 250 9.47 13.70 -3.60
CA ALA A 250 9.38 14.54 -2.42
C ALA A 250 8.31 15.63 -2.56
N SER A 251 7.66 15.99 -1.46
CA SER A 251 6.53 16.94 -1.50
C SER A 251 6.95 18.38 -1.82
N ASP A 252 8.21 18.72 -1.63
CA ASP A 252 8.82 20.01 -1.96
C ASP A 252 9.47 20.05 -3.36
N HIS A 253 9.44 18.93 -4.09
CA HIS A 253 10.04 18.84 -5.41
C HIS A 253 9.30 19.76 -6.41
N PRO A 254 10.02 20.54 -7.27
CA PRO A 254 9.39 21.49 -8.19
C PRO A 254 8.37 20.88 -9.17
N LEU A 255 8.49 19.59 -9.48
CA LEU A 255 7.59 18.87 -10.37
C LEU A 255 6.48 18.11 -9.64
N PHE A 256 6.37 18.21 -8.32
CA PHE A 256 5.30 17.56 -7.59
C PHE A 256 3.95 18.22 -7.91
N ALA A 257 3.07 17.48 -8.58
CA ALA A 257 1.73 17.92 -8.99
C ALA A 257 0.61 17.52 -8.02
N GLY A 258 0.98 17.09 -6.80
CA GLY A 258 0.01 16.75 -5.75
C GLY A 258 -0.47 15.30 -5.79
N ARG A 259 -1.52 15.04 -5.04
CA ARG A 259 -2.09 13.72 -4.75
C ARG A 259 -3.58 13.73 -5.11
N PRO A 260 -3.93 13.47 -6.38
CA PRO A 260 -5.33 13.47 -6.80
C PRO A 260 -6.08 12.25 -6.26
N GLY A 261 -7.39 12.41 -6.05
CA GLY A 261 -8.29 11.35 -5.60
C GLY A 261 -9.49 11.87 -4.83
N THR A 262 -10.40 10.98 -4.43
CA THR A 262 -11.64 11.33 -3.70
C THR A 262 -11.39 11.95 -2.33
N ILE A 263 -10.27 11.61 -1.71
CA ILE A 263 -9.72 12.13 -0.46
C ILE A 263 -8.27 12.61 -0.68
N GLY A 264 -7.98 13.04 -1.91
CA GLY A 264 -6.72 13.63 -2.29
C GLY A 264 -6.60 15.10 -1.87
N THR A 265 -5.62 15.79 -2.44
CA THR A 265 -5.44 17.24 -2.23
C THR A 265 -6.17 18.04 -3.32
N ARG A 266 -6.69 19.23 -2.98
CA ARG A 266 -7.27 20.13 -3.99
C ARG A 266 -6.29 20.41 -5.12
N ALA A 267 -5.05 20.75 -4.77
CA ALA A 267 -4.01 21.01 -5.76
C ALA A 267 -3.79 19.83 -6.71
N GLY A 268 -3.73 18.60 -6.18
CA GLY A 268 -3.59 17.40 -6.99
C GLY A 268 -4.77 17.19 -7.94
N ASN A 269 -5.98 17.41 -7.45
CA ASN A 269 -7.18 17.29 -8.26
C ASN A 269 -7.26 18.38 -9.33
N PHE A 270 -6.89 19.63 -9.03
CA PHE A 270 -6.80 20.69 -10.03
C PHE A 270 -5.78 20.39 -11.11
N CYS A 271 -4.57 19.96 -10.73
CA CYS A 271 -3.52 19.63 -11.70
C CYS A 271 -3.96 18.48 -12.63
N LEU A 272 -4.58 17.44 -12.08
CA LEU A 272 -5.02 16.30 -12.88
C LEU A 272 -6.18 16.67 -13.82
N GLN A 273 -7.21 17.38 -13.33
CA GLN A 273 -8.40 17.72 -14.11
C GLN A 273 -8.14 18.80 -15.16
N ALA A 274 -7.14 19.66 -14.95
CA ALA A 274 -6.76 20.69 -15.91
C ALA A 274 -5.75 20.20 -16.96
N ALA A 275 -5.21 19.00 -16.83
CA ALA A 275 -4.28 18.41 -17.80
C ALA A 275 -4.95 18.20 -19.17
N ASP A 276 -4.16 18.27 -20.26
CA ASP A 276 -4.57 17.91 -21.62
C ASP A 276 -3.91 16.59 -22.10
N PHE A 277 -2.96 16.07 -21.33
CA PHE A 277 -2.32 14.78 -21.52
C PHE A 277 -2.02 14.16 -20.15
N VAL A 278 -2.41 12.91 -19.94
CA VAL A 278 -2.12 12.15 -18.72
C VAL A 278 -1.49 10.82 -19.08
N LEU A 279 -0.27 10.59 -18.59
CA LEU A 279 0.40 9.30 -18.69
C LEU A 279 0.33 8.59 -17.35
N VAL A 280 -0.49 7.54 -17.28
CA VAL A 280 -0.69 6.73 -16.08
C VAL A 280 0.27 5.55 -16.10
N LEU A 281 1.14 5.44 -15.10
CA LEU A 281 2.17 4.41 -15.00
C LEU A 281 1.95 3.53 -13.77
N GLY A 282 1.57 2.26 -13.99
CA GLY A 282 1.39 1.26 -12.94
C GLY A 282 0.38 1.65 -11.88
N SER A 283 -0.66 2.37 -12.25
CA SER A 283 -1.79 2.75 -11.39
C SER A 283 -3.07 2.13 -11.91
N ARG A 284 -3.74 1.37 -11.05
CA ARG A 284 -5.00 0.68 -11.37
C ARG A 284 -6.18 1.62 -11.63
N LEU A 285 -6.06 2.92 -11.36
CA LEU A 285 -7.16 3.87 -11.45
C LEU A 285 -8.41 3.35 -10.72
N ASN A 286 -8.27 2.97 -9.46
CA ASN A 286 -9.38 2.48 -8.66
C ASN A 286 -10.36 3.63 -8.32
N VAL A 287 -11.55 3.31 -7.81
CA VAL A 287 -12.62 4.28 -7.53
C VAL A 287 -12.19 5.38 -6.54
N ARG A 288 -11.28 5.08 -5.61
CA ARG A 288 -10.71 6.11 -4.71
C ARG A 288 -9.88 7.14 -5.45
N GLN A 289 -9.21 6.73 -6.55
CA GLN A 289 -8.43 7.63 -7.41
C GLN A 289 -9.33 8.41 -8.37
N THR A 290 -10.34 7.78 -8.96
CA THR A 290 -11.11 8.32 -10.09
C THR A 290 -12.47 8.90 -9.69
N SER A 291 -12.92 8.66 -8.45
CA SER A 291 -14.28 8.93 -7.97
C SER A 291 -15.35 8.04 -8.60
N TYR A 292 -16.55 8.10 -8.02
CA TYR A 292 -17.74 7.45 -8.58
C TYR A 292 -18.25 8.14 -9.85
N ASN A 293 -17.85 9.39 -10.09
CA ASN A 293 -18.05 10.09 -11.36
C ASN A 293 -16.82 9.88 -12.27
N TRP A 294 -16.48 8.60 -12.53
CA TRP A 294 -15.28 8.23 -13.28
C TRP A 294 -15.27 8.71 -14.74
N GLN A 295 -16.46 9.01 -15.32
CA GLN A 295 -16.56 9.60 -16.67
C GLN A 295 -15.98 11.01 -16.73
N ALA A 296 -15.94 11.72 -15.62
CA ALA A 296 -15.35 13.06 -15.51
C ALA A 296 -13.84 13.02 -15.16
N PHE A 297 -13.24 11.84 -14.97
CA PHE A 297 -11.82 11.72 -14.68
C PHE A 297 -10.97 12.22 -15.86
N ALA A 298 -10.15 13.25 -15.62
CA ALA A 298 -9.25 13.85 -16.61
C ALA A 298 -9.93 14.08 -17.99
N LYS A 299 -11.21 14.49 -18.00
CA LYS A 299 -12.08 14.54 -19.19
C LYS A 299 -11.60 15.44 -20.32
N HIS A 300 -10.62 16.31 -20.05
CA HIS A 300 -10.02 17.22 -21.04
C HIS A 300 -8.66 16.73 -21.56
N ALA A 301 -8.17 15.62 -21.01
CA ALA A 301 -6.89 15.03 -21.35
C ALA A 301 -7.04 13.83 -22.28
N TRP A 302 -6.04 13.63 -23.12
CA TRP A 302 -5.82 12.33 -23.72
C TRP A 302 -5.06 11.47 -22.70
N VAL A 303 -5.64 10.31 -22.33
CA VAL A 303 -5.15 9.45 -21.26
C VAL A 303 -4.50 8.20 -21.83
N ALA A 304 -3.18 8.07 -21.64
CA ALA A 304 -2.47 6.81 -21.86
C ALA A 304 -2.26 6.07 -20.52
N GLN A 305 -2.50 4.77 -20.48
CA GLN A 305 -2.24 3.95 -19.30
C GLN A 305 -1.35 2.77 -19.66
N VAL A 306 -0.29 2.60 -18.87
CA VAL A 306 0.62 1.45 -18.96
C VAL A 306 0.46 0.61 -17.70
N ASP A 307 0.09 -0.64 -17.88
CA ASP A 307 -0.06 -1.61 -16.80
C ASP A 307 0.39 -2.99 -17.28
N ILE A 308 0.95 -3.78 -16.38
CA ILE A 308 1.36 -5.15 -16.69
C ILE A 308 0.16 -6.08 -16.86
N ASP A 309 -0.97 -5.73 -16.25
CA ASP A 309 -2.22 -6.49 -16.27
C ASP A 309 -3.21 -5.87 -17.26
N ALA A 310 -3.43 -6.56 -18.37
CA ALA A 310 -4.38 -6.14 -19.41
C ALA A 310 -5.83 -6.01 -18.90
N ALA A 311 -6.21 -6.68 -17.81
CA ALA A 311 -7.53 -6.54 -17.21
C ALA A 311 -7.75 -5.14 -16.62
N GLU A 312 -6.70 -4.51 -16.08
CA GLU A 312 -6.78 -3.14 -15.56
C GLU A 312 -7.01 -2.10 -16.66
N LEU A 313 -6.61 -2.38 -17.90
CA LEU A 313 -6.84 -1.51 -19.06
C LEU A 313 -8.25 -1.63 -19.63
N ASN A 314 -8.96 -2.71 -19.32
CA ASN A 314 -10.27 -3.06 -19.91
C ASN A 314 -11.43 -3.03 -18.92
N LYS A 315 -11.23 -2.54 -17.72
CA LYS A 315 -12.28 -2.50 -16.69
C LYS A 315 -13.44 -1.53 -17.06
N PRO A 316 -14.63 -1.72 -16.48
CA PRO A 316 -15.84 -0.98 -16.90
C PRO A 316 -15.92 0.47 -16.41
N THR A 317 -14.98 0.91 -15.57
CA THR A 317 -14.93 2.28 -15.04
C THR A 317 -14.15 3.20 -15.98
N VAL A 318 -12.95 3.67 -15.59
CA VAL A 318 -12.11 4.48 -16.48
C VAL A 318 -11.44 3.58 -17.52
N ARG A 319 -11.70 3.87 -18.79
CA ARG A 319 -10.94 3.30 -19.91
C ARG A 319 -10.00 4.37 -20.43
N PRO A 320 -8.70 4.09 -20.54
CA PRO A 320 -7.77 5.02 -21.17
C PRO A 320 -8.08 5.16 -22.67
N ASP A 321 -7.75 6.31 -23.24
CA ASP A 321 -7.77 6.48 -24.70
C ASP A 321 -6.76 5.58 -25.39
N PHE A 322 -5.66 5.27 -24.68
CA PHE A 322 -4.60 4.40 -25.17
C PHE A 322 -4.05 3.50 -24.04
N GLY A 323 -4.30 2.21 -24.13
CA GLY A 323 -3.82 1.21 -23.17
C GLY A 323 -2.61 0.44 -23.68
N VAL A 324 -1.58 0.28 -22.86
CA VAL A 324 -0.38 -0.51 -23.17
C VAL A 324 -0.17 -1.57 -22.10
N ALA A 325 -0.37 -2.84 -22.47
CA ALA A 325 -0.08 -3.97 -21.58
C ALA A 325 1.42 -4.28 -21.66
N ALA A 326 2.21 -3.81 -20.69
CA ALA A 326 3.66 -3.98 -20.68
C ALA A 326 4.22 -3.87 -19.26
N ASP A 327 5.37 -4.49 -19.02
CA ASP A 327 6.21 -4.19 -17.88
C ASP A 327 6.73 -2.74 -17.96
N LEU A 328 6.74 -2.03 -16.83
CA LEU A 328 7.14 -0.62 -16.81
C LEU A 328 8.63 -0.42 -17.09
N ALA A 329 9.49 -1.35 -16.73
CA ALA A 329 10.92 -1.25 -17.06
C ALA A 329 11.12 -1.33 -18.57
N ASP A 330 10.46 -2.28 -19.24
CA ASP A 330 10.47 -2.41 -20.70
C ASP A 330 9.85 -1.19 -21.39
N PHE A 331 8.72 -0.70 -20.86
CA PHE A 331 8.07 0.50 -21.40
C PHE A 331 8.99 1.71 -21.30
N LEU A 332 9.55 1.99 -20.14
CA LEU A 332 10.44 3.15 -19.93
C LEU A 332 11.69 3.06 -20.81
N ASP A 333 12.26 1.86 -21.00
CA ASP A 333 13.39 1.64 -21.91
C ASP A 333 13.12 2.14 -23.32
N VAL A 334 11.96 1.78 -23.86
CA VAL A 334 11.57 2.14 -25.22
C VAL A 334 11.08 3.57 -25.29
N PHE A 335 10.31 4.02 -24.29
CA PHE A 335 9.74 5.36 -24.25
C PHE A 335 10.83 6.43 -24.18
N GLU A 336 11.85 6.25 -23.34
CA GLU A 336 13.00 7.16 -23.27
C GLU A 336 13.77 7.23 -24.60
N GLN A 337 13.96 6.09 -25.27
CA GLN A 337 14.61 6.06 -26.59
C GLN A 337 13.82 6.81 -27.66
N GLU A 338 12.48 6.70 -27.67
CA GLU A 338 11.65 7.42 -28.63
C GLU A 338 11.57 8.91 -28.27
N LEU A 339 11.47 9.25 -26.99
CA LEU A 339 11.42 10.64 -26.52
C LEU A 339 12.74 11.38 -26.78
N ALA A 340 13.88 10.70 -26.66
CA ALA A 340 15.20 11.30 -26.94
C ALA A 340 15.41 11.69 -28.40
N LYS A 341 14.60 11.17 -29.33
CA LYS A 341 14.63 11.55 -30.76
C LYS A 341 13.80 12.78 -31.08
N ALA A 342 12.99 13.24 -30.13
CA ALA A 342 12.06 14.32 -30.31
C ALA A 342 12.56 15.62 -29.66
N THR A 343 12.19 16.75 -30.23
CA THR A 343 12.37 18.05 -29.60
C THR A 343 11.14 18.33 -28.74
N VAL A 344 11.27 18.14 -27.43
CA VAL A 344 10.18 18.39 -26.48
C VAL A 344 10.15 19.88 -26.15
N GLN A 345 8.98 20.49 -26.24
CA GLN A 345 8.77 21.89 -25.83
C GLN A 345 8.88 22.05 -24.31
N SER A 346 9.08 23.27 -23.83
CA SER A 346 9.12 23.55 -22.40
C SER A 346 7.71 23.66 -21.83
N PHE A 347 7.45 22.91 -20.75
CA PHE A 347 6.21 22.96 -19.98
C PHE A 347 6.31 23.93 -18.78
N ALA A 348 7.30 24.81 -18.75
CA ALA A 348 7.55 25.72 -17.63
C ALA A 348 6.32 26.53 -17.17
N PRO A 349 5.47 27.10 -18.08
CA PRO A 349 4.26 27.80 -17.65
C PRO A 349 3.28 26.89 -16.90
N TRP A 350 3.15 25.62 -17.33
CA TRP A 350 2.32 24.63 -16.68
C TRP A 350 2.88 24.21 -15.30
N VAL A 351 4.19 23.95 -15.23
CA VAL A 351 4.88 23.64 -13.95
C VAL A 351 4.69 24.78 -12.94
N GLN A 352 4.88 26.03 -13.38
CA GLN A 352 4.68 27.21 -12.52
C GLN A 352 3.24 27.32 -12.02
N TRP A 353 2.26 27.02 -12.86
CA TRP A 353 0.86 27.00 -12.46
C TRP A 353 0.59 25.88 -11.43
N CYS A 354 1.08 24.65 -11.64
CA CYS A 354 0.95 23.57 -10.67
C CYS A 354 1.55 23.94 -9.31
N GLN A 355 2.73 24.58 -9.31
CA GLN A 355 3.36 25.08 -8.09
C GLN A 355 2.54 26.19 -7.43
N HIS A 356 1.98 27.12 -8.23
CA HIS A 356 1.11 28.19 -7.73
C HIS A 356 -0.13 27.61 -7.07
N ILE A 357 -0.81 26.66 -7.69
CA ILE A 357 -1.97 25.96 -7.12
C ILE A 357 -1.61 25.23 -5.83
N GLY A 358 -0.45 24.55 -5.80
CA GLY A 358 0.04 23.88 -4.58
C GLY A 358 0.25 24.83 -3.40
N ARG A 359 0.75 26.04 -3.66
CA ARG A 359 0.93 27.08 -2.64
C ARG A 359 -0.38 27.76 -2.24
N THR A 360 -1.31 27.92 -3.17
CA THR A 360 -2.61 28.57 -2.93
C THR A 360 -3.56 27.69 -2.14
N TYR A 361 -3.50 26.38 -2.41
CA TYR A 361 -4.37 25.37 -1.76
C TYR A 361 -3.54 24.30 -1.04
N PRO A 362 -2.73 24.67 -0.04
CA PRO A 362 -1.97 23.67 0.72
C PRO A 362 -2.93 22.74 1.46
N ALA A 363 -2.54 21.48 1.61
CA ALA A 363 -3.40 20.45 2.20
C ALA A 363 -3.93 20.79 3.60
N ALA A 364 -3.17 21.59 4.37
CA ALA A 364 -3.54 22.00 5.72
C ALA A 364 -4.41 23.28 5.79
N ALA A 365 -4.66 23.99 4.67
CA ALA A 365 -5.30 25.31 4.68
C ALA A 365 -6.71 25.33 5.28
N GLU A 366 -7.40 24.20 5.28
CA GLU A 366 -8.78 24.08 5.78
C GLU A 366 -8.85 23.68 7.26
N HIS A 367 -7.69 23.57 7.93
CA HIS A 367 -7.61 23.07 9.30
C HIS A 367 -7.06 24.13 10.24
N THR A 368 -7.78 24.35 11.33
CA THR A 368 -7.37 25.28 12.40
C THR A 368 -7.43 24.59 13.75
N GLN A 369 -6.54 24.98 14.66
CA GLN A 369 -6.59 24.56 16.05
C GLN A 369 -7.37 25.60 16.88
N LYS A 370 -8.45 25.16 17.51
CA LYS A 370 -9.16 26.00 18.49
C LYS A 370 -8.35 26.11 19.79
N ALA A 371 -8.28 27.30 20.38
CA ALA A 371 -7.44 27.58 21.55
C ALA A 371 -7.70 26.60 22.72
N ASP A 372 -8.97 26.34 23.03
CA ASP A 372 -9.39 25.46 24.12
C ASP A 372 -10.06 24.18 23.63
N GLY A 373 -9.83 23.81 22.33
CA GLY A 373 -10.42 22.63 21.73
C GLY A 373 -9.51 21.41 21.79
N PRO A 374 -10.07 20.22 21.46
CA PRO A 374 -9.28 19.01 21.29
C PRO A 374 -8.22 19.19 20.20
N LEU A 375 -7.18 18.36 20.22
CA LEU A 375 -6.13 18.41 19.21
C LEU A 375 -6.69 18.09 17.83
N ASN A 376 -6.44 18.96 16.85
CA ASN A 376 -6.85 18.72 15.48
C ASN A 376 -5.93 17.64 14.86
N PRO A 377 -6.45 16.48 14.43
CA PRO A 377 -5.63 15.38 13.96
C PRO A 377 -4.82 15.72 12.70
N TYR A 378 -5.31 16.58 11.82
CA TYR A 378 -4.57 17.05 10.65
C TYR A 378 -3.31 17.82 11.04
N LEU A 379 -3.46 18.78 11.96
CA LEU A 379 -2.32 19.58 12.41
C LEU A 379 -1.32 18.75 13.22
N MET A 380 -1.79 17.72 13.94
CA MET A 380 -0.91 16.78 14.63
C MET A 380 -0.10 15.95 13.65
N VAL A 381 -0.73 15.39 12.61
CA VAL A 381 -0.02 14.66 11.56
C VAL A 381 0.98 15.58 10.84
N GLN A 382 0.60 16.80 10.49
CA GLN A 382 1.52 17.78 9.90
C GLN A 382 2.74 18.04 10.80
N ARG A 383 2.52 18.23 12.11
CA ARG A 383 3.59 18.43 13.10
C ARG A 383 4.53 17.22 13.17
N ILE A 384 3.98 16.01 13.17
CA ILE A 384 4.76 14.77 13.20
C ILE A 384 5.64 14.67 11.94
N PHE A 385 5.07 14.88 10.74
CA PHE A 385 5.84 14.84 9.50
C PHE A 385 6.95 15.88 9.43
N ALA A 386 6.76 17.07 10.02
CA ALA A 386 7.78 18.12 10.06
C ALA A 386 9.01 17.74 10.91
N GLN A 387 8.88 16.77 11.81
CA GLN A 387 9.94 16.29 12.70
C GLN A 387 10.50 14.91 12.30
N MET A 388 10.05 14.36 11.16
CA MET A 388 10.54 13.08 10.69
C MET A 388 11.97 13.19 10.17
N ARG A 389 12.74 12.12 10.38
CA ARG A 389 14.09 11.97 9.81
C ARG A 389 14.01 11.68 8.31
N ALA A 390 15.06 12.03 7.58
CA ALA A 390 15.08 11.89 6.11
C ALA A 390 14.93 10.45 5.60
N ASP A 391 15.16 9.45 6.46
CA ASP A 391 15.09 8.04 6.12
C ASP A 391 13.94 7.29 6.84
N ASP A 392 13.05 8.00 7.56
CA ASP A 392 11.93 7.37 8.25
C ASP A 392 11.01 6.61 7.29
N ILE A 393 10.46 5.52 7.79
CA ILE A 393 9.44 4.71 7.11
C ILE A 393 8.11 4.94 7.81
N VAL A 394 7.10 5.35 7.08
CA VAL A 394 5.74 5.55 7.59
C VAL A 394 4.84 4.40 7.15
N VAL A 395 4.25 3.73 8.13
CA VAL A 395 3.25 2.68 7.92
C VAL A 395 1.91 3.16 8.46
N CYS A 396 0.89 3.12 7.63
CA CYS A 396 -0.43 3.61 7.94
C CYS A 396 -1.47 2.50 7.99
N GLY A 397 -2.33 2.54 8.99
CA GLY A 397 -3.50 1.69 9.10
C GLY A 397 -4.61 2.06 8.11
N ASN A 398 -5.82 2.23 8.60
CA ASN A 398 -6.97 2.64 7.79
C ASN A 398 -7.69 3.88 8.38
N ALA A 399 -8.78 4.33 7.75
CA ALA A 399 -9.54 5.51 8.15
C ALA A 399 -8.63 6.71 8.46
N SER A 400 -8.74 7.33 9.65
CA SER A 400 -7.94 8.50 10.05
C SER A 400 -6.44 8.23 9.92
N ALA A 401 -5.97 7.08 10.37
CA ALA A 401 -4.57 6.68 10.34
C ALA A 401 -4.00 6.47 8.93
N CYS A 402 -4.87 6.38 7.91
CA CYS A 402 -4.48 6.35 6.50
C CYS A 402 -4.74 7.70 5.83
N ILE A 403 -5.98 8.20 5.92
CA ILE A 403 -6.42 9.38 5.18
C ILE A 403 -5.55 10.60 5.50
N LEU A 404 -5.29 10.86 6.78
CA LEU A 404 -4.58 12.06 7.20
C LEU A 404 -3.11 12.05 6.75
N PRO A 405 -2.30 11.01 7.02
CA PRO A 405 -0.93 10.95 6.52
C PRO A 405 -0.83 11.04 5.00
N PHE A 406 -1.75 10.41 4.28
CA PHE A 406 -1.76 10.44 2.83
C PHE A 406 -2.25 11.77 2.25
N GLN A 407 -3.08 12.52 2.95
CA GLN A 407 -3.58 13.80 2.48
C GLN A 407 -2.64 14.97 2.83
N ILE A 408 -2.09 14.98 4.05
CA ILE A 408 -1.36 16.15 4.57
C ILE A 408 0.13 15.89 4.80
N GLY A 409 0.58 14.64 4.87
CA GLY A 409 1.97 14.30 5.14
C GLY A 409 2.92 14.85 4.07
N ALA A 410 3.85 15.71 4.46
CA ALA A 410 4.89 16.25 3.58
C ALA A 410 6.11 15.33 3.61
N LEU A 411 6.33 14.56 2.55
CA LEU A 411 7.44 13.63 2.44
C LEU A 411 8.71 14.30 1.94
N GLN A 412 9.82 13.96 2.57
CA GLN A 412 11.17 14.30 2.12
C GLN A 412 11.75 13.17 1.25
N LYS A 413 12.80 13.50 0.49
CA LYS A 413 13.54 12.49 -0.29
C LYS A 413 14.14 11.43 0.64
N GLY A 414 13.90 10.16 0.35
CA GLY A 414 14.39 9.02 1.13
C GLY A 414 13.36 8.40 2.07
N GLN A 415 12.34 9.15 2.47
CA GLN A 415 11.24 8.63 3.29
C GLN A 415 10.36 7.67 2.50
N ARG A 416 9.68 6.77 3.23
CA ARG A 416 8.70 5.84 2.68
C ARG A 416 7.35 6.08 3.34
N LEU A 417 6.26 5.90 2.59
CA LEU A 417 4.88 5.96 3.10
C LEU A 417 4.01 4.95 2.39
N PHE A 418 3.41 4.03 3.14
CA PHE A 418 2.51 3.04 2.56
C PHE A 418 1.41 2.58 3.53
N SER A 419 0.38 1.97 2.93
CA SER A 419 -0.73 1.29 3.57
C SER A 419 -1.20 0.17 2.65
N ASN A 420 -2.07 -0.74 3.12
CA ASN A 420 -2.73 -1.73 2.27
C ASN A 420 -4.07 -1.21 1.74
N SER A 421 -4.05 -0.04 1.10
CA SER A 421 -5.26 0.71 0.73
C SER A 421 -6.24 -0.04 -0.18
N GLY A 422 -5.81 -1.08 -0.88
CA GLY A 422 -6.68 -1.94 -1.69
C GLY A 422 -7.66 -2.77 -0.86
N SER A 423 -7.21 -3.31 0.27
CA SER A 423 -8.03 -4.04 1.25
C SER A 423 -8.51 -3.14 2.38
N ALA A 424 -7.69 -2.21 2.83
CA ALA A 424 -7.92 -1.30 3.96
C ALA A 424 -8.29 -2.03 5.26
N SER A 425 -7.63 -3.17 5.53
CA SER A 425 -7.90 -4.02 6.69
C SER A 425 -7.61 -3.29 8.00
N MET A 426 -8.55 -3.32 8.93
CA MET A 426 -8.26 -2.98 10.32
C MET A 426 -7.28 -4.02 10.91
N GLY A 427 -6.37 -3.57 11.78
CA GLY A 427 -5.31 -4.41 12.36
C GLY A 427 -4.06 -4.56 11.49
N TYR A 428 -3.97 -3.87 10.35
CA TYR A 428 -2.81 -3.91 9.46
C TYR A 428 -1.59 -3.15 10.01
N ASP A 429 -1.84 -2.00 10.67
CA ASP A 429 -0.85 -1.01 11.06
C ASP A 429 0.36 -1.60 11.82
N LEU A 430 0.13 -2.11 13.03
CA LEU A 430 1.20 -2.62 13.89
C LEU A 430 1.96 -3.82 13.29
N PRO A 431 1.29 -4.88 12.77
CA PRO A 431 2.00 -5.98 12.13
C PRO A 431 2.85 -5.54 10.92
N ALA A 432 2.30 -4.71 10.04
CA ALA A 432 3.04 -4.21 8.89
C ALA A 432 4.24 -3.32 9.29
N ALA A 433 4.10 -2.52 10.36
CA ALA A 433 5.20 -1.76 10.93
C ALA A 433 6.30 -2.66 11.49
N ILE A 434 5.93 -3.77 12.16
CA ILE A 434 6.89 -4.80 12.60
C ILE A 434 7.63 -5.40 11.40
N GLY A 435 6.90 -5.76 10.35
CA GLY A 435 7.50 -6.29 9.11
C GLY A 435 8.46 -5.31 8.45
N ALA A 436 8.05 -4.03 8.32
CA ALA A 436 8.89 -2.97 7.79
C ALA A 436 10.14 -2.72 8.64
N ALA A 437 10.01 -2.72 9.97
CA ALA A 437 11.13 -2.53 10.89
C ALA A 437 12.10 -3.73 10.88
N THR A 438 11.59 -4.93 10.68
CA THR A 438 12.41 -6.14 10.50
C THR A 438 13.25 -6.04 9.23
N ALA A 439 12.67 -5.55 8.14
CA ALA A 439 13.38 -5.25 6.90
C ALA A 439 14.43 -4.14 7.10
N ALA A 440 14.03 -3.03 7.71
CA ALA A 440 14.88 -1.87 7.95
C ALA A 440 16.09 -2.17 8.85
N LYS A 441 15.93 -3.08 9.82
CA LYS A 441 17.03 -3.53 10.70
C LYS A 441 18.15 -4.20 9.90
N ALA A 442 17.82 -4.88 8.81
CA ALA A 442 18.80 -5.49 7.91
C ALA A 442 19.51 -4.45 7.03
N GLU A 443 18.89 -3.28 6.80
CA GLU A 443 19.40 -2.21 5.93
C GLU A 443 20.05 -1.03 6.68
N GLY A 444 20.27 -1.12 8.00
CA GLY A 444 20.90 -0.07 8.79
C GLY A 444 20.01 0.54 9.89
N ALA A 445 18.96 -0.17 10.30
CA ALA A 445 18.10 0.16 11.45
C ALA A 445 17.32 1.49 11.34
N ARG A 446 16.74 1.76 10.16
CA ARG A 446 15.82 2.90 9.94
C ARG A 446 14.65 2.86 10.91
N ARG A 447 14.19 4.04 11.32
CA ARG A 447 13.04 4.18 12.22
C ARG A 447 11.72 4.01 11.44
N VAL A 448 10.74 3.36 12.08
CA VAL A 448 9.39 3.21 11.54
C VAL A 448 8.40 4.01 12.39
N ILE A 449 7.64 4.87 11.77
CA ILE A 449 6.50 5.58 12.36
C ILE A 449 5.23 4.85 11.93
N CYS A 450 4.51 4.27 12.87
CA CYS A 450 3.27 3.54 12.65
C CYS A 450 2.09 4.42 13.06
N PHE A 451 1.28 4.86 12.09
CA PHE A 451 -0.02 5.47 12.39
C PHE A 451 -1.09 4.39 12.51
N ALA A 452 -1.64 4.23 13.70
CA ALA A 452 -2.73 3.32 14.01
C ALA A 452 -3.98 4.09 14.44
N GLY A 453 -5.16 3.59 14.06
CA GLY A 453 -6.40 4.02 14.70
C GLY A 453 -6.64 3.22 15.98
N ASP A 454 -7.36 3.77 16.95
CA ASP A 454 -7.73 3.10 18.18
C ASP A 454 -8.39 1.73 17.94
N GLY A 455 -9.40 1.69 17.07
CA GLY A 455 -10.07 0.45 16.71
C GLY A 455 -9.23 -0.49 15.85
N SER A 456 -8.32 0.03 15.03
CA SER A 456 -7.45 -0.80 14.19
C SER A 456 -6.38 -1.47 15.04
N LEU A 457 -5.71 -0.72 15.92
CA LEU A 457 -4.71 -1.27 16.85
C LEU A 457 -5.30 -2.41 17.71
N GLN A 458 -6.56 -2.23 18.16
CA GLN A 458 -7.25 -3.22 19.00
C GLN A 458 -7.33 -4.60 18.34
N MET A 459 -7.37 -4.69 17.02
CA MET A 459 -7.52 -5.97 16.31
C MET A 459 -6.26 -6.85 16.32
N ASN A 460 -5.08 -6.25 16.48
CA ASN A 460 -3.80 -6.95 16.59
C ASN A 460 -2.95 -6.43 17.76
N ILE A 461 -3.60 -6.01 18.84
CA ILE A 461 -2.94 -5.38 20.01
C ILE A 461 -1.92 -6.31 20.68
N GLN A 462 -2.10 -7.63 20.60
CA GLN A 462 -1.18 -8.64 21.12
C GLN A 462 0.21 -8.56 20.47
N GLU A 463 0.33 -7.97 19.29
CA GLU A 463 1.62 -7.80 18.61
C GLU A 463 2.49 -6.70 19.26
N LEU A 464 1.97 -5.97 20.25
CA LEU A 464 2.80 -5.16 21.14
C LEU A 464 3.84 -6.02 21.88
N GLN A 465 3.49 -7.29 22.20
CA GLN A 465 4.46 -8.24 22.75
C GLN A 465 5.54 -8.61 21.72
N THR A 466 5.16 -8.83 20.45
CA THR A 466 6.12 -9.08 19.38
C THR A 466 7.07 -7.89 19.19
N LEU A 467 6.52 -6.67 19.17
CA LEU A 467 7.29 -5.44 19.11
C LEU A 467 8.31 -5.34 20.26
N LYS A 468 7.88 -5.61 21.50
CA LYS A 468 8.73 -5.63 22.68
C LYS A 468 9.84 -6.66 22.56
N THR A 469 9.49 -7.87 22.14
CA THR A 469 10.44 -9.00 22.04
C THR A 469 11.54 -8.75 21.00
N LEU A 470 11.19 -8.17 19.86
CA LEU A 470 12.13 -7.87 18.78
C LEU A 470 13.01 -6.64 19.08
N GLY A 471 12.53 -5.70 19.89
CA GLY A 471 13.22 -4.46 20.20
C GLY A 471 13.55 -3.62 18.97
N VAL A 472 12.70 -3.68 17.92
CA VAL A 472 12.88 -2.92 16.69
C VAL A 472 12.43 -1.47 16.85
N ASN A 473 13.01 -0.58 16.05
CA ASN A 473 12.80 0.87 16.17
C ASN A 473 11.45 1.30 15.54
N VAL A 474 10.37 1.10 16.28
CA VAL A 474 9.00 1.49 15.88
C VAL A 474 8.40 2.44 16.90
N ILE A 475 7.87 3.57 16.44
CA ILE A 475 7.02 4.46 17.23
C ILE A 475 5.58 4.25 16.75
N VAL A 476 4.74 3.68 17.59
CA VAL A 476 3.32 3.52 17.34
C VAL A 476 2.58 4.76 17.79
N ILE A 477 1.95 5.48 16.87
CA ILE A 477 1.14 6.67 17.15
C ILE A 477 -0.32 6.28 16.97
N VAL A 478 -1.04 6.18 18.07
CA VAL A 478 -2.48 5.89 18.07
C VAL A 478 -3.24 7.20 17.89
N LEU A 479 -3.89 7.38 16.74
CA LEU A 479 -4.84 8.48 16.55
C LEU A 479 -6.14 8.11 17.28
N ASN A 480 -6.17 8.43 18.57
CA ASN A 480 -7.25 8.07 19.47
C ASN A 480 -8.37 9.12 19.40
N ASN A 481 -9.38 8.82 18.62
CA ASN A 481 -10.61 9.62 18.54
C ASN A 481 -11.80 8.93 19.25
N ARG A 482 -11.54 7.89 20.04
CA ARG A 482 -12.48 7.09 20.82
C ARG A 482 -13.61 6.48 19.97
N GLY A 483 -13.29 6.02 18.77
CA GLY A 483 -14.31 5.39 17.93
C GLY A 483 -13.97 5.17 16.47
N TYR A 484 -14.93 4.62 15.76
CA TYR A 484 -14.86 4.41 14.31
C TYR A 484 -15.37 5.62 13.55
N LEU A 485 -14.52 6.65 13.41
CA LEU A 485 -14.90 7.96 12.83
C LEU A 485 -15.59 7.84 11.47
N SER A 486 -15.10 6.99 10.58
CA SER A 486 -15.71 6.80 9.25
C SER A 486 -17.14 6.25 9.33
N ILE A 487 -17.39 5.35 10.28
CA ILE A 487 -18.72 4.78 10.52
C ILE A 487 -19.61 5.82 11.18
N TRP A 488 -19.09 6.55 12.18
CA TRP A 488 -19.82 7.65 12.80
C TRP A 488 -20.29 8.67 11.76
N GLN A 489 -19.39 9.15 10.89
CA GLN A 489 -19.73 10.12 9.83
C GLN A 489 -20.77 9.57 8.86
N THR A 490 -20.67 8.31 8.48
CA THR A 490 -21.64 7.68 7.59
C THR A 490 -23.01 7.60 8.25
N HIS A 491 -23.06 7.14 9.50
CA HIS A 491 -24.31 6.99 10.22
C HIS A 491 -24.99 8.33 10.49
N GLU A 492 -24.21 9.34 10.91
CA GLU A 492 -24.74 10.69 11.15
C GLU A 492 -25.29 11.32 9.87
N ASN A 493 -24.55 11.22 8.76
CA ASN A 493 -24.95 11.84 7.48
C ASN A 493 -26.18 11.17 6.82
N PHE A 494 -26.34 9.85 6.98
CA PHE A 494 -27.38 9.13 6.25
C PHE A 494 -28.57 8.70 7.11
N PHE A 495 -28.37 8.48 8.41
CA PHE A 495 -29.39 7.86 9.26
C PHE A 495 -29.74 8.70 10.48
N GLY A 496 -28.96 9.73 10.83
CA GLY A 496 -29.16 10.53 12.04
C GLY A 496 -29.09 9.71 13.35
N ARG A 497 -28.58 8.48 13.29
CA ARG A 497 -28.42 7.57 14.43
C ARG A 497 -27.12 6.76 14.28
N VAL A 498 -26.26 6.88 15.29
CA VAL A 498 -24.96 6.17 15.34
C VAL A 498 -25.14 4.80 16.03
N ILE A 499 -24.57 3.75 15.45
CA ILE A 499 -24.59 2.39 15.99
C ILE A 499 -23.18 1.82 15.89
N GLY A 500 -22.62 1.29 17.00
CA GLY A 500 -21.37 0.55 17.04
C GLY A 500 -20.16 1.35 16.56
N ALA A 501 -20.08 2.65 16.86
CA ALA A 501 -18.98 3.51 16.40
C ALA A 501 -18.38 4.40 17.49
N THR A 502 -19.05 4.58 18.62
CA THR A 502 -18.61 5.38 19.77
C THR A 502 -18.96 4.67 21.08
N PRO A 503 -18.41 5.08 22.23
CA PRO A 503 -18.77 4.48 23.51
C PRO A 503 -20.26 4.50 23.80
N GLU A 504 -20.96 5.59 23.46
CA GLU A 504 -22.40 5.75 23.64
C GLU A 504 -23.20 4.81 22.72
N SER A 505 -22.60 4.37 21.62
CA SER A 505 -23.21 3.44 20.66
C SER A 505 -22.71 2.00 20.75
N GLY A 506 -21.93 1.69 21.80
CA GLY A 506 -21.55 0.32 22.17
C GLY A 506 -20.12 -0.13 21.78
N VAL A 507 -19.24 0.80 21.39
CA VAL A 507 -17.83 0.50 21.10
C VAL A 507 -16.93 1.38 21.95
N ASP A 508 -16.13 0.80 22.83
CA ASP A 508 -15.16 1.50 23.66
C ASP A 508 -13.77 0.85 23.55
N PHE A 509 -12.74 1.56 23.97
CA PHE A 509 -11.35 1.14 23.88
C PHE A 509 -10.64 1.27 25.22
N PRO A 510 -9.60 0.46 25.47
CA PRO A 510 -8.83 0.53 26.71
C PRO A 510 -7.96 1.80 26.76
N ASP A 511 -7.40 2.08 27.93
CA ASP A 511 -6.25 2.94 28.07
C ASP A 511 -5.03 2.28 27.39
N PHE A 512 -4.65 2.77 26.20
CA PHE A 512 -3.56 2.20 25.41
C PHE A 512 -2.20 2.38 26.08
N THR A 513 -2.02 3.41 26.92
CA THR A 513 -0.77 3.59 27.66
C THR A 513 -0.63 2.55 28.76
N ALA A 514 -1.71 2.23 29.46
CA ALA A 514 -1.74 1.15 30.45
C ALA A 514 -1.49 -0.22 29.79
N VAL A 515 -2.13 -0.50 28.66
CA VAL A 515 -1.92 -1.74 27.90
C VAL A 515 -0.47 -1.85 27.41
N ALA A 516 0.09 -0.83 26.77
CA ALA A 516 1.47 -0.87 26.30
C ALA A 516 2.48 -1.02 27.46
N SER A 517 2.22 -0.38 28.58
CA SER A 517 3.03 -0.53 29.81
C SER A 517 2.96 -1.95 30.37
N ALA A 518 1.79 -2.62 30.30
CA ALA A 518 1.65 -4.02 30.69
C ALA A 518 2.49 -4.98 29.82
N TYR A 519 2.68 -4.65 28.53
CA TYR A 519 3.61 -5.33 27.63
C TYR A 519 5.08 -4.91 27.85
N GLY A 520 5.36 -3.98 28.77
CA GLY A 520 6.71 -3.49 29.08
C GLY A 520 7.28 -2.53 28.01
N LEU A 521 6.42 -1.87 27.26
CA LEU A 521 6.79 -0.81 26.33
C LEU A 521 6.74 0.56 27.02
N ARG A 522 7.61 1.47 26.60
CA ARG A 522 7.44 2.89 26.92
C ARG A 522 6.15 3.39 26.27
N ALA A 523 5.32 4.09 27.05
CA ALA A 523 4.07 4.63 26.53
C ALA A 523 3.79 6.02 27.15
N GLU A 524 3.27 6.93 26.33
CA GLU A 524 2.96 8.31 26.71
C GLU A 524 1.63 8.75 26.11
N SER A 525 0.86 9.50 26.89
CA SER A 525 -0.39 10.10 26.43
C SER A 525 -0.18 11.58 26.09
N ILE A 526 -0.67 12.00 24.93
CA ILE A 526 -0.69 13.37 24.44
C ILE A 526 -2.15 13.75 24.21
N ALA A 527 -2.70 14.63 25.05
CA ALA A 527 -4.12 14.95 25.04
C ALA A 527 -4.44 16.44 24.84
N THR A 528 -3.49 17.31 25.14
CA THR A 528 -3.70 18.77 25.15
C THR A 528 -2.60 19.51 24.40
N GLN A 529 -2.86 20.77 24.06
CA GLN A 529 -1.83 21.65 23.48
C GLN A 529 -0.61 21.85 24.41
N GLY A 530 -0.79 21.74 25.72
CA GLY A 530 0.31 21.77 26.67
C GLY A 530 1.29 20.60 26.57
N ASP A 531 0.85 19.48 25.97
CA ASP A 531 1.67 18.28 25.80
C ASP A 531 2.54 18.31 24.53
N LEU A 532 2.39 19.30 23.65
CA LEU A 532 3.03 19.29 22.32
C LEU A 532 4.56 19.33 22.40
N ALA A 533 5.15 20.03 23.35
CA ALA A 533 6.61 20.02 23.56
C ALA A 533 7.11 18.63 23.97
N ARG A 534 6.30 17.87 24.72
CA ARG A 534 6.59 16.47 25.07
C ARG A 534 6.48 15.57 23.84
N LEU A 535 5.46 15.77 22.99
CA LEU A 535 5.36 15.06 21.71
C LEU A 535 6.63 15.24 20.86
N ASP A 536 7.11 16.48 20.73
CA ASP A 536 8.32 16.77 19.97
C ASP A 536 9.54 16.00 20.50
N THR A 537 9.74 15.99 21.81
CA THR A 537 10.82 15.23 22.47
C THR A 537 10.70 13.71 22.23
N LEU A 538 9.45 13.18 22.22
CA LEU A 538 9.22 11.77 21.94
C LEU A 538 9.57 11.41 20.48
N LEU A 539 9.27 12.31 19.55
CA LEU A 539 9.58 12.12 18.13
C LEU A 539 11.09 12.20 17.81
N GLU A 540 11.90 12.82 18.67
CA GLU A 540 13.36 12.77 18.57
C GLU A 540 13.95 11.44 19.03
N SER A 541 13.20 10.68 19.84
CA SER A 541 13.64 9.42 20.45
C SER A 541 13.57 8.25 19.44
N ASP A 542 14.16 7.13 19.83
CA ASP A 542 13.98 5.84 19.17
C ASP A 542 12.94 4.99 19.90
N GLY A 543 12.30 4.07 19.14
CA GLY A 543 11.39 3.06 19.66
C GLY A 543 12.12 1.81 20.21
N PRO A 544 11.39 0.80 20.66
CA PRO A 544 9.92 0.69 20.57
C PRO A 544 9.17 1.52 21.62
N MET A 545 8.17 2.26 21.19
CA MET A 545 7.27 2.99 22.10
C MET A 545 5.88 3.16 21.49
N LEU A 546 4.91 3.49 22.36
CA LEU A 546 3.55 3.87 21.95
C LEU A 546 3.24 5.30 22.42
N ILE A 547 2.67 6.10 21.53
CA ILE A 547 2.14 7.44 21.81
C ILE A 547 0.63 7.39 21.60
N ASP A 548 -0.14 7.51 22.66
CA ASP A 548 -1.60 7.63 22.62
C ASP A 548 -1.98 9.10 22.40
N LEU A 549 -2.24 9.45 21.15
CA LEU A 549 -2.53 10.81 20.72
C LEU A 549 -4.04 11.03 20.67
N HIS A 550 -4.59 11.67 21.71
CA HIS A 550 -6.00 12.00 21.79
C HIS A 550 -6.33 13.16 20.86
N VAL A 551 -7.20 12.91 19.89
CA VAL A 551 -7.57 13.89 18.86
C VAL A 551 -9.06 14.14 18.84
N ASP A 552 -9.48 15.19 18.13
CA ASP A 552 -10.89 15.55 17.99
C ASP A 552 -11.71 14.35 17.44
N PRO A 553 -12.65 13.81 18.22
CA PRO A 553 -13.44 12.66 17.82
C PRO A 553 -14.45 12.96 16.70
N ARG A 554 -14.63 14.23 16.35
CA ARG A 554 -15.61 14.68 15.34
C ARG A 554 -14.98 15.43 14.17
N GLN A 555 -13.65 15.41 14.03
CA GLN A 555 -13.00 16.04 12.89
C GLN A 555 -13.39 15.36 11.58
N GLU A 556 -14.12 16.06 10.72
CA GLU A 556 -14.45 15.54 9.40
C GLU A 556 -13.22 15.37 8.50
N PHE A 557 -13.28 14.40 7.57
CA PHE A 557 -12.30 14.30 6.50
C PHE A 557 -12.57 15.36 5.44
N VAL A 558 -11.68 16.35 5.35
CA VAL A 558 -11.73 17.44 4.36
C VAL A 558 -10.31 17.79 3.91
N PRO A 559 -10.11 18.22 2.64
CA PRO A 559 -11.12 18.23 1.58
C PRO A 559 -11.47 16.82 1.07
N ARG A 560 -12.68 16.65 0.57
CA ARG A 560 -13.13 15.35 -0.01
C ARG A 560 -14.18 15.52 -1.09
N ILE A 561 -14.34 14.53 -1.93
CA ILE A 561 -15.50 14.45 -2.81
C ILE A 561 -16.73 14.12 -1.95
N LYS A 562 -17.73 14.98 -2.01
CA LYS A 562 -19.02 14.83 -1.30
C LYS A 562 -20.16 15.02 -2.30
N SER A 563 -21.02 14.01 -2.44
CA SER A 563 -22.20 14.10 -3.29
C SER A 563 -23.10 15.23 -2.82
N ARG A 564 -23.78 15.88 -3.77
CA ARG A 564 -24.79 16.91 -3.55
C ARG A 564 -26.14 16.39 -4.05
N VAL A 565 -27.19 16.98 -3.54
CA VAL A 565 -28.53 16.83 -4.12
C VAL A 565 -28.69 17.93 -5.17
N ASP A 566 -29.01 17.57 -6.40
CA ASP A 566 -29.29 18.53 -7.47
C ASP A 566 -30.68 19.14 -7.33
N ALA A 567 -31.02 20.07 -8.24
CA ALA A 567 -32.32 20.73 -8.23
C ALA A 567 -33.53 19.77 -8.43
N ASN A 568 -33.29 18.56 -8.89
CA ASN A 568 -34.31 17.53 -9.12
C ASN A 568 -34.37 16.51 -7.96
N GLY A 569 -33.57 16.71 -6.89
CA GLY A 569 -33.51 15.80 -5.75
C GLY A 569 -32.61 14.56 -5.97
N ALA A 570 -31.85 14.49 -7.05
CA ALA A 570 -30.96 13.39 -7.34
C ALA A 570 -29.57 13.60 -6.70
N PHE A 571 -28.97 12.51 -6.18
CA PHE A 571 -27.58 12.55 -5.71
C PHE A 571 -26.61 12.60 -6.89
N VAL A 572 -25.83 13.67 -6.96
CA VAL A 572 -24.79 13.87 -7.99
C VAL A 572 -23.42 13.89 -7.34
N THR A 573 -22.52 13.06 -7.84
CA THR A 573 -21.11 13.10 -7.46
C THR A 573 -20.39 14.15 -8.31
N PRO A 574 -19.75 15.18 -7.71
CA PRO A 574 -19.05 16.23 -8.44
C PRO A 574 -17.80 15.70 -9.15
N GLU A 575 -17.20 16.53 -9.99
CA GLU A 575 -15.88 16.29 -10.57
C GLU A 575 -14.80 16.30 -9.50
N LEU A 576 -13.64 15.69 -9.76
CA LEU A 576 -12.57 15.57 -8.78
C LEU A 576 -12.02 16.91 -8.27
N ASP A 577 -12.04 17.96 -9.08
CA ASP A 577 -11.59 19.30 -8.69
C ASP A 577 -12.63 20.08 -7.87
N ASP A 578 -13.87 19.60 -7.79
CA ASP A 578 -14.95 20.25 -7.03
C ASP A 578 -15.17 19.55 -5.67
N MET A 579 -14.20 19.73 -4.78
CA MET A 579 -14.16 19.09 -3.45
C MET A 579 -14.92 19.91 -2.41
N HIS A 580 -15.50 19.20 -1.42
CA HIS A 580 -16.03 19.80 -0.17
C HIS A 580 -14.89 20.04 0.84
N PRO A 581 -14.93 21.26 1.47
CA PRO A 581 -15.80 22.43 1.33
C PRO A 581 -15.73 23.02 -0.09
N PHE A 582 -16.91 23.30 -0.68
CA PHE A 582 -16.95 23.75 -2.08
C PHE A 582 -16.44 25.18 -2.20
N LEU A 583 -15.60 25.43 -3.22
CA LEU A 583 -15.18 26.78 -3.56
C LEU A 583 -16.31 27.53 -4.29
N GLU A 584 -16.26 28.86 -4.23
CA GLU A 584 -17.23 29.69 -4.95
C GLU A 584 -17.14 29.44 -6.47
N PRO A 585 -18.28 29.42 -7.19
CA PRO A 585 -18.33 29.10 -8.62
C PRO A 585 -17.40 29.98 -9.48
N GLU A 586 -17.27 31.28 -9.14
CA GLU A 586 -16.38 32.21 -9.83
C GLU A 586 -14.91 31.84 -9.63
N THR A 587 -14.53 31.40 -8.42
CA THR A 587 -13.17 30.92 -8.13
C THR A 587 -12.86 29.66 -8.94
N MET A 588 -13.78 28.71 -8.99
CA MET A 588 -13.63 27.50 -9.81
C MET A 588 -13.51 27.82 -11.29
N ALA A 589 -14.35 28.72 -11.82
CA ALA A 589 -14.31 29.14 -13.21
C ALA A 589 -12.98 29.82 -13.55
N ARG A 590 -12.48 30.70 -12.66
CA ARG A 590 -11.19 31.36 -12.82
C ARG A 590 -10.03 30.37 -12.87
N ILE A 591 -9.93 29.44 -11.93
CA ILE A 591 -8.87 28.42 -11.88
C ILE A 591 -8.85 27.59 -13.17
N ARG A 592 -10.02 27.15 -13.62
CA ARG A 592 -10.16 26.36 -14.86
C ARG A 592 -9.77 27.18 -16.10
N ALA A 593 -10.16 28.46 -16.17
CA ALA A 593 -9.82 29.34 -17.27
C ALA A 593 -8.31 29.67 -17.32
N GLU A 594 -7.70 29.96 -16.18
CA GLU A 594 -6.25 30.19 -16.08
C GLU A 594 -5.46 28.98 -16.59
N ALA A 595 -5.80 27.78 -16.16
CA ALA A 595 -5.15 26.56 -16.64
C ALA A 595 -5.36 26.36 -18.15
N ALA A 596 -6.59 26.51 -18.65
CA ALA A 596 -6.93 26.29 -20.06
C ALA A 596 -6.20 27.27 -21.00
N ALA A 597 -5.80 28.43 -20.52
CA ALA A 597 -5.06 29.43 -21.29
C ALA A 597 -3.57 29.12 -21.47
N LEU A 598 -3.00 28.21 -20.65
CA LEU A 598 -1.57 27.90 -20.67
C LEU A 598 -1.16 27.20 -21.96
N ARG A 599 0.02 27.58 -22.46
CA ARG A 599 0.65 26.97 -23.64
C ARG A 599 2.09 26.63 -23.31
N ALA A 600 2.56 25.50 -23.82
CA ALA A 600 3.97 25.17 -23.80
C ALA A 600 4.74 26.14 -24.73
N VAL A 601 5.98 26.38 -24.43
CA VAL A 601 6.84 27.31 -25.19
C VAL A 601 7.97 26.55 -25.86
N PRO A 602 8.41 26.98 -27.07
CA PRO A 602 9.60 26.39 -27.67
C PRO A 602 10.81 26.54 -26.75
N ILE A 603 11.68 25.53 -26.74
CA ILE A 603 12.98 25.67 -26.08
C ILE A 603 13.79 26.63 -26.96
N THR A 604 14.01 27.86 -26.50
CA THR A 604 15.02 28.74 -27.09
C THR A 604 16.39 28.22 -26.62
N ASP A 605 17.23 27.81 -27.57
CA ASP A 605 18.63 27.51 -27.28
C ASP A 605 19.28 28.77 -26.68
N THR A 606 19.41 28.78 -25.35
CA THR A 606 20.27 29.75 -24.63
C THR A 606 21.70 29.23 -24.59
N THR A 607 22.23 28.79 -25.75
CA THR A 607 23.67 28.58 -25.92
C THR A 607 24.18 29.67 -26.86
N GLY A 608 24.46 30.81 -26.27
CA GLY A 608 25.04 31.95 -26.96
C GLY A 608 25.21 33.13 -26.00
N ASP A 609 26.19 33.03 -25.13
CA ASP A 609 27.24 34.01 -24.86
C ASP A 609 28.08 33.55 -23.67
#